data_335f89da1835dd4fc57e5bd2cca2c4bc
#
_entry.id   335f89da1835dd4fc57e5bd2cca2c4bc
#
_cell.length_a   1.000
_cell.length_b   1.000
_cell.length_c   1.000
_cell.angle_alpha   90.00
_cell.angle_beta   90.00
_cell.angle_gamma   90.00
#
_symmetry.space_group_name_H-M   'P 1'
#
loop_
_entity.id
_entity.type
_entity.pdbx_description
1 polymer ?
#
loop_
_entity_poly.entity_id
_entity_poly.type
_entity_poly.pdbx_seq_one_letter_code
_entity_poly.pdbx_strand_id
1 'polypeptide(L)'
;MYIIADSGSTKTQWCVVDAQGVATSYFTSGINAVMMTSESIKAVLTDEYTGPKEGIEAVYFYGAGCGPAFPAATATLAEVVNEFFGCSKLEATSDLVASARAVCGHEAGIACILGTGANSCYYDGTEIVKNVRPLGFILGDEGSGAVMCKKLLADV
;
A
#
# COMPACT_ATOMS: atom_id res chain seq x y z
N MET A 1 7.81 -15.97 -10.49
CA MET A 1 8.07 -14.93 -9.47
C MET A 1 6.76 -14.28 -9.06
N TYR A 2 6.71 -13.72 -7.86
CA TYR A 2 5.59 -12.87 -7.45
C TYR A 2 6.09 -11.57 -6.82
N ILE A 3 5.24 -10.55 -6.84
CA ILE A 3 5.53 -9.23 -6.30
C ILE A 3 4.57 -8.93 -5.16
N ILE A 4 5.10 -8.40 -4.05
CA ILE A 4 4.34 -7.75 -2.99
C ILE A 4 4.70 -6.27 -3.02
N ALA A 5 3.74 -5.41 -3.28
CA ALA A 5 3.93 -3.96 -3.29
C ALA A 5 3.25 -3.34 -2.06
N ASP A 6 4.02 -2.53 -1.32
CA ASP A 6 3.53 -1.68 -0.25
C ASP A 6 3.67 -0.21 -0.66
N SER A 7 2.55 0.46 -0.86
CA SER A 7 2.48 1.80 -1.45
C SER A 7 1.80 2.80 -0.53
N GLY A 8 2.62 3.65 0.07
CA GLY A 8 2.16 4.85 0.77
C GLY A 8 2.06 6.07 -0.14
N SER A 9 1.77 7.24 0.44
CA SER A 9 1.68 8.50 -0.30
C SER A 9 3.04 9.00 -0.84
N THR A 10 4.16 8.57 -0.24
CA THR A 10 5.50 9.10 -0.56
C THR A 10 6.31 8.15 -1.41
N LYS A 11 6.23 6.85 -1.12
CA LYS A 11 7.01 5.81 -1.82
C LYS A 11 6.23 4.53 -1.93
N THR A 12 6.60 3.72 -2.93
CA THR A 12 6.19 2.32 -3.07
C THR A 12 7.42 1.43 -2.98
N GLN A 13 7.34 0.41 -2.14
CA GLN A 13 8.30 -0.68 -2.10
C GLN A 13 7.73 -1.88 -2.86
N TRP A 14 8.50 -2.39 -3.80
CA TRP A 14 8.19 -3.57 -4.61
C TRP A 14 9.09 -4.71 -4.19
N CYS A 15 8.59 -5.64 -3.42
CA CYS A 15 9.33 -6.84 -3.00
C CYS A 15 9.07 -7.95 -4.01
N VAL A 16 10.08 -8.24 -4.83
CA VAL A 16 10.05 -9.34 -5.80
C VAL A 16 10.59 -10.59 -5.13
N VAL A 17 9.81 -11.67 -5.15
CA VAL A 17 10.20 -12.96 -4.60
C VAL A 17 10.35 -13.96 -5.74
N ASP A 18 11.53 -14.55 -5.86
CA ASP A 18 11.85 -15.52 -6.89
C ASP A 18 11.38 -16.95 -6.55
N ALA A 19 11.65 -17.89 -7.44
CA ALA A 19 11.28 -19.30 -7.26
C ALA A 19 12.04 -19.99 -6.11
N GLN A 20 13.15 -19.43 -5.67
CA GLN A 20 13.96 -19.91 -4.55
C GLN A 20 13.55 -19.28 -3.22
N GLY A 21 12.57 -18.35 -3.24
CA GLY A 21 12.12 -17.60 -2.07
C GLY A 21 13.04 -16.43 -1.70
N VAL A 22 13.94 -16.04 -2.57
CA VAL A 22 14.81 -14.87 -2.34
C VAL A 22 14.02 -13.61 -2.66
N ALA A 23 13.99 -12.68 -1.71
CA ALA A 23 13.29 -11.42 -1.81
C ALA A 23 14.24 -10.27 -2.16
N THR A 24 13.92 -9.52 -3.20
CA THR A 24 14.67 -8.32 -3.62
C THR A 24 13.72 -7.12 -3.66
N SER A 25 14.12 -6.00 -3.07
CA SER A 25 13.30 -4.79 -3.00
C SER A 25 13.72 -3.74 -4.03
N TYR A 26 12.72 -3.18 -4.70
CA TYR A 26 12.82 -2.02 -5.60
C TYR A 26 11.93 -0.91 -5.07
N PHE A 27 12.19 0.32 -5.48
CA PHE A 27 11.47 1.47 -4.96
C PHE A 27 11.06 2.41 -6.08
N THR A 28 9.86 2.98 -5.94
CA THR A 28 9.35 4.06 -6.79
C THR A 28 8.70 5.13 -5.92
N SER A 29 8.31 6.24 -6.52
CA SER A 29 7.39 7.20 -5.92
C SER A 29 6.10 6.52 -5.47
N GLY A 30 5.45 7.09 -4.45
CA GLY A 30 4.20 6.56 -3.90
C GLY A 30 3.07 6.56 -4.94
N ILE A 31 2.26 5.51 -4.93
CA ILE A 31 1.10 5.37 -5.80
C ILE A 31 -0.15 5.38 -4.91
N ASN A 32 -0.95 6.44 -5.03
CA ASN A 32 -2.25 6.54 -4.35
C ASN A 32 -3.36 6.46 -5.41
N ALA A 33 -4.15 5.40 -5.36
CA ALA A 33 -5.15 5.12 -6.38
C ALA A 33 -6.22 6.21 -6.52
N VAL A 34 -6.56 6.91 -5.44
CA VAL A 34 -7.57 8.00 -5.47
C VAL A 34 -7.00 9.30 -5.98
N MET A 35 -5.70 9.55 -5.75
CA MET A 35 -5.07 10.84 -6.05
C MET A 35 -4.40 10.89 -7.41
N MET A 36 -4.25 9.75 -8.08
CA MET A 36 -3.49 9.63 -9.34
C MET A 36 -4.37 9.16 -10.48
N THR A 37 -4.06 9.64 -11.69
CA THR A 37 -4.66 9.14 -12.93
C THR A 37 -3.93 7.89 -13.41
N SER A 38 -4.56 7.12 -14.31
CA SER A 38 -3.93 5.95 -14.96
C SER A 38 -2.61 6.30 -15.63
N GLU A 39 -2.53 7.46 -16.31
CA GLU A 39 -1.33 7.95 -16.98
C GLU A 39 -0.21 8.23 -15.99
N SER A 40 -0.52 8.86 -14.85
CA SER A 40 0.49 9.15 -13.83
C SER A 40 1.00 7.90 -13.12
N ILE A 41 0.13 6.92 -12.87
CA ILE A 41 0.54 5.61 -12.34
C ILE A 41 1.44 4.89 -13.35
N LYS A 42 1.07 4.89 -14.63
CA LYS A 42 1.85 4.29 -15.71
C LYS A 42 3.24 4.95 -15.85
N ALA A 43 3.30 6.28 -15.73
CA ALA A 43 4.56 7.02 -15.75
C ALA A 43 5.49 6.59 -14.61
N VAL A 44 5.00 6.54 -13.36
CA VAL A 44 5.79 6.06 -12.22
C VAL A 44 6.35 4.66 -12.47
N LEU A 45 5.53 3.73 -12.96
CA LEU A 45 5.98 2.36 -13.25
C LEU A 45 7.02 2.32 -14.38
N THR A 46 6.81 3.12 -15.44
CA THR A 46 7.68 3.11 -16.63
C THR A 46 9.03 3.76 -16.34
N ASP A 47 9.03 4.88 -15.62
CA ASP A 47 10.19 5.74 -15.45
C ASP A 47 11.04 5.33 -14.24
N GLU A 48 10.42 4.77 -13.19
CA GLU A 48 11.09 4.55 -11.92
C GLU A 48 11.28 3.08 -11.55
N TYR A 49 10.42 2.16 -12.03
CA TYR A 49 10.56 0.74 -11.66
C TYR A 49 11.71 0.08 -12.41
N THR A 50 12.71 -0.38 -11.66
CA THR A 50 13.95 -0.98 -12.20
C THR A 50 14.05 -2.49 -11.99
N GLY A 51 13.02 -3.11 -11.43
CA GLY A 51 12.99 -4.56 -11.19
C GLY A 51 12.60 -5.38 -12.43
N PRO A 52 12.52 -6.72 -12.29
CA PRO A 52 12.10 -7.60 -13.37
C PRO A 52 10.63 -7.33 -13.75
N LYS A 53 10.34 -7.34 -15.05
CA LYS A 53 9.01 -7.15 -15.62
C LYS A 53 8.44 -8.45 -16.19
N GLU A 54 9.30 -9.39 -16.55
CA GLU A 54 8.92 -10.66 -17.16
C GLU A 54 8.91 -11.80 -16.13
N GLY A 55 8.10 -12.81 -16.37
CA GLY A 55 8.00 -13.98 -15.50
C GLY A 55 7.30 -13.71 -14.16
N ILE A 56 6.54 -12.64 -14.06
CA ILE A 56 5.73 -12.31 -12.89
C ILE A 56 4.40 -13.06 -12.99
N GLU A 57 4.16 -13.98 -12.08
CA GLU A 57 2.95 -14.80 -12.01
C GLU A 57 1.84 -14.09 -11.23
N ALA A 58 2.21 -13.41 -10.15
CA ALA A 58 1.25 -12.72 -9.31
C ALA A 58 1.80 -11.39 -8.76
N VAL A 59 0.90 -10.41 -8.64
CA VAL A 59 1.16 -9.14 -7.97
C VAL A 59 0.13 -8.93 -6.86
N TYR A 60 0.60 -8.71 -5.65
CA TYR A 60 -0.20 -8.32 -4.48
C TYR A 60 0.12 -6.86 -4.15
N PHE A 61 -0.76 -5.97 -4.56
CA PHE A 61 -0.58 -4.54 -4.36
C PHE A 61 -1.40 -4.05 -3.16
N TYR A 62 -0.70 -3.54 -2.16
CA TYR A 62 -1.28 -2.93 -0.96
C TYR A 62 -1.01 -1.44 -1.00
N GLY A 63 -2.05 -0.63 -1.14
CA GLY A 63 -1.81 0.80 -1.37
C GLY A 63 -2.84 1.73 -0.76
N ALA A 64 -2.35 2.94 -0.47
CA ALA A 64 -3.22 4.05 -0.08
C ALA A 64 -4.26 4.34 -1.16
N GLY A 65 -5.51 4.54 -0.75
CA GLY A 65 -6.62 4.77 -1.67
C GLY A 65 -7.12 3.52 -2.40
N CYS A 66 -6.64 2.33 -2.05
CA CYS A 66 -7.15 1.06 -2.54
C CYS A 66 -8.14 0.42 -1.55
N GLY A 67 -8.94 -0.50 -2.07
CA GLY A 67 -9.84 -1.34 -1.30
C GLY A 67 -11.33 -1.05 -1.52
N PRO A 68 -12.20 -1.68 -0.73
CA PRO A 68 -13.66 -1.63 -0.94
C PRO A 68 -14.28 -0.24 -0.84
N ALA A 69 -13.61 0.70 -0.16
CA ALA A 69 -14.08 2.09 -0.06
C ALA A 69 -13.89 2.87 -1.38
N PHE A 70 -13.01 2.41 -2.26
CA PHE A 70 -12.65 3.08 -3.52
C PHE A 70 -12.56 2.08 -4.69
N PRO A 71 -13.67 1.40 -5.02
CA PRO A 71 -13.64 0.28 -5.97
C PRO A 71 -13.21 0.70 -7.38
N ALA A 72 -13.65 1.84 -7.87
CA ALA A 72 -13.28 2.35 -9.19
C ALA A 72 -11.79 2.69 -9.28
N ALA A 73 -11.24 3.41 -8.29
CA ALA A 73 -9.83 3.75 -8.25
C ALA A 73 -8.94 2.50 -8.12
N THR A 74 -9.38 1.53 -7.31
CA THR A 74 -8.70 0.24 -7.17
C THR A 74 -8.68 -0.54 -8.49
N ALA A 75 -9.80 -0.56 -9.23
CA ALA A 75 -9.88 -1.22 -10.52
C ALA A 75 -8.94 -0.56 -11.55
N THR A 76 -8.95 0.77 -11.65
CA THR A 76 -8.05 1.51 -12.54
C THR A 76 -6.58 1.22 -12.25
N LEU A 77 -6.19 1.25 -10.97
CA LEU A 77 -4.82 0.89 -10.57
C LEU A 77 -4.49 -0.56 -10.95
N ALA A 78 -5.40 -1.49 -10.67
CA ALA A 78 -5.20 -2.90 -10.98
C ALA A 78 -5.01 -3.14 -12.48
N GLU A 79 -5.79 -2.45 -13.33
CA GLU A 79 -5.63 -2.51 -14.79
C GLU A 79 -4.25 -2.04 -15.23
N VAL A 80 -3.78 -0.88 -14.75
CA VAL A 80 -2.47 -0.33 -15.09
C VAL A 80 -1.32 -1.23 -14.62
N VAL A 81 -1.38 -1.73 -13.39
CA VAL A 81 -0.37 -2.63 -12.84
C VAL A 81 -0.35 -3.96 -13.60
N ASN A 82 -1.53 -4.49 -13.95
CA ASN A 82 -1.63 -5.72 -14.73
C ASN A 82 -1.11 -5.53 -16.16
N GLU A 83 -1.41 -4.41 -16.82
CA GLU A 83 -0.86 -4.07 -18.13
C GLU A 83 0.67 -4.01 -18.11
N PHE A 84 1.24 -3.42 -17.04
CA PHE A 84 2.68 -3.24 -16.92
C PHE A 84 3.44 -4.55 -16.68
N PHE A 85 2.92 -5.44 -15.83
CA PHE A 85 3.60 -6.70 -15.48
C PHE A 85 3.13 -7.91 -16.29
N GLY A 86 1.96 -7.86 -16.92
CA GLY A 86 1.38 -8.98 -17.67
C GLY A 86 1.12 -10.21 -16.80
N CYS A 87 0.81 -10.02 -15.51
CA CYS A 87 0.67 -11.12 -14.55
C CYS A 87 -0.69 -11.84 -14.70
N SER A 88 -0.70 -13.14 -14.39
CA SER A 88 -1.94 -13.94 -14.43
C SER A 88 -2.85 -13.72 -13.24
N LYS A 89 -2.30 -13.20 -12.12
CA LYS A 89 -3.03 -12.92 -10.89
C LYS A 89 -2.64 -11.56 -10.33
N LEU A 90 -3.62 -10.72 -10.06
CA LEU A 90 -3.43 -9.45 -9.39
C LEU A 90 -4.48 -9.27 -8.29
N GLU A 91 -4.02 -8.91 -7.10
CA GLU A 91 -4.83 -8.47 -5.96
C GLU A 91 -4.40 -7.05 -5.60
N ALA A 92 -5.32 -6.08 -5.63
CA ALA A 92 -5.08 -4.73 -5.17
C ALA A 92 -6.03 -4.42 -4.01
N THR A 93 -5.47 -4.00 -2.86
CA THR A 93 -6.24 -3.69 -1.66
C THR A 93 -5.54 -2.63 -0.81
N SER A 94 -6.13 -2.28 0.33
CA SER A 94 -5.61 -1.25 1.23
C SER A 94 -4.29 -1.67 1.91
N ASP A 95 -3.39 -0.69 2.12
CA ASP A 95 -2.19 -0.78 2.94
C ASP A 95 -2.50 -1.27 4.38
N LEU A 96 -3.67 -0.91 4.90
CA LEU A 96 -4.12 -1.38 6.22
C LEU A 96 -4.33 -2.90 6.27
N VAL A 97 -4.74 -3.52 5.16
CA VAL A 97 -4.84 -4.99 5.04
C VAL A 97 -3.44 -5.62 5.07
N ALA A 98 -2.46 -5.01 4.41
CA ALA A 98 -1.07 -5.48 4.49
C ALA A 98 -0.56 -5.47 5.93
N SER A 99 -0.76 -4.35 6.64
CA SER A 99 -0.37 -4.23 8.05
C SER A 99 -1.07 -5.25 8.93
N ALA A 100 -2.38 -5.47 8.74
CA ALA A 100 -3.12 -6.46 9.50
C ALA A 100 -2.58 -7.88 9.24
N ARG A 101 -2.38 -8.27 7.98
CA ARG A 101 -1.80 -9.57 7.61
C ARG A 101 -0.38 -9.75 8.14
N ALA A 102 0.45 -8.69 8.11
CA ALA A 102 1.83 -8.76 8.59
C ALA A 102 1.94 -8.90 10.12
N VAL A 103 1.07 -8.24 10.88
CA VAL A 103 1.12 -8.23 12.36
C VAL A 103 0.32 -9.39 12.96
N CYS A 104 -0.85 -9.69 12.41
CA CYS A 104 -1.78 -10.67 12.97
C CYS A 104 -1.72 -12.05 12.29
N GLY A 105 -1.14 -12.15 11.08
CA GLY A 105 -1.15 -13.39 10.31
C GLY A 105 -2.58 -13.81 9.97
N HIS A 106 -3.00 -14.94 10.51
CA HIS A 106 -4.36 -15.48 10.39
C HIS A 106 -5.15 -15.43 11.71
N GLU A 107 -4.66 -14.68 12.69
CA GLU A 107 -5.31 -14.53 13.99
C GLU A 107 -6.02 -13.18 14.08
N ALA A 108 -7.04 -13.12 14.94
CA ALA A 108 -7.72 -11.86 15.21
C ALA A 108 -6.82 -10.90 16.00
N GLY A 109 -6.84 -9.62 15.64
CA GLY A 109 -6.00 -8.64 16.30
C GLY A 109 -6.32 -7.20 15.91
N ILE A 110 -5.58 -6.27 16.51
CA ILE A 110 -5.61 -4.85 16.17
C ILE A 110 -4.31 -4.50 15.45
N ALA A 111 -4.43 -3.97 14.24
CA ALA A 111 -3.31 -3.45 13.48
C ALA A 111 -3.36 -1.93 13.44
N CYS A 112 -2.18 -1.29 13.59
CA CYS A 112 -2.01 0.15 13.52
C CYS A 112 -0.91 0.51 12.53
N ILE A 113 -1.17 1.54 11.72
CA ILE A 113 -0.18 2.19 10.85
C ILE A 113 0.16 3.54 11.46
N LEU A 114 1.45 3.79 11.65
CA LEU A 114 2.01 5.07 12.09
C LEU A 114 3.05 5.52 11.05
N GLY A 115 2.58 6.27 10.07
CA GLY A 115 3.38 6.81 8.96
C GLY A 115 3.27 8.32 8.87
N THR A 116 3.05 8.87 7.67
CA THR A 116 2.71 10.29 7.46
C THR A 116 1.43 10.65 8.20
N GLY A 117 0.40 9.79 8.11
CA GLY A 117 -0.80 9.80 8.94
C GLY A 117 -0.83 8.62 9.91
N ALA A 118 -1.96 8.43 10.64
CA ALA A 118 -2.19 7.28 11.49
C ALA A 118 -3.53 6.60 11.14
N ASN A 119 -3.57 5.28 11.20
CA ASN A 119 -4.80 4.51 10.97
C ASN A 119 -4.77 3.24 11.84
N SER A 120 -5.95 2.70 12.16
CA SER A 120 -6.05 1.46 12.93
C SER A 120 -7.30 0.66 12.57
N CYS A 121 -7.19 -0.67 12.71
CA CYS A 121 -8.32 -1.56 12.45
C CYS A 121 -8.35 -2.74 13.41
N TYR A 122 -9.53 -3.31 13.53
CA TYR A 122 -9.73 -4.67 14.04
C TYR A 122 -9.83 -5.63 12.85
N TYR A 123 -8.97 -6.63 12.86
CA TYR A 123 -8.85 -7.70 11.87
C TYR A 123 -9.27 -9.01 12.54
N ASP A 124 -10.08 -9.83 11.87
CA ASP A 124 -10.60 -11.10 12.44
C ASP A 124 -9.76 -12.33 12.10
N GLY A 125 -8.63 -12.14 11.40
CA GLY A 125 -7.78 -13.18 10.86
C GLY A 125 -7.97 -13.41 9.36
N THR A 126 -8.99 -12.78 8.75
CA THR A 126 -9.32 -12.90 7.32
C THR A 126 -9.54 -11.54 6.68
N GLU A 127 -10.33 -10.67 7.32
CA GLU A 127 -10.69 -9.35 6.81
C GLU A 127 -10.72 -8.28 7.91
N ILE A 128 -10.72 -7.01 7.49
CA ILE A 128 -10.91 -5.88 8.38
C ILE A 128 -12.39 -5.74 8.69
N VAL A 129 -12.76 -6.07 9.92
CA VAL A 129 -14.15 -5.99 10.41
C VAL A 129 -14.51 -4.57 10.84
N LYS A 130 -13.53 -3.83 11.40
CA LYS A 130 -13.73 -2.47 11.87
C LYS A 130 -12.49 -1.61 11.62
N ASN A 131 -12.71 -0.46 11.02
CA ASN A 131 -11.68 0.58 10.86
C ASN A 131 -12.10 1.84 11.61
N VAL A 132 -11.21 2.39 12.44
CA VAL A 132 -11.38 3.71 13.02
C VAL A 132 -10.83 4.70 12.01
N ARG A 133 -11.73 5.39 11.30
CA ARG A 133 -11.34 6.33 10.23
C ARG A 133 -10.43 7.42 10.78
N PRO A 134 -9.26 7.65 10.17
CA PRO A 134 -8.38 8.75 10.55
C PRO A 134 -9.09 10.09 10.30
N LEU A 135 -8.89 11.03 11.21
CA LEU A 135 -9.43 12.40 11.07
C LEU A 135 -8.46 13.32 10.34
N GLY A 136 -7.30 12.83 9.95
CA GLY A 136 -6.23 13.59 9.34
C GLY A 136 -5.43 14.43 10.34
N PHE A 137 -4.28 14.93 9.92
CA PHE A 137 -3.30 15.59 10.79
C PHE A 137 -3.77 16.92 11.43
N ILE A 138 -4.90 17.47 10.98
CA ILE A 138 -5.48 18.68 11.58
C ILE A 138 -6.27 18.34 12.83
N LEU A 139 -7.12 17.30 12.78
CA LEU A 139 -8.07 16.94 13.84
C LEU A 139 -7.71 15.65 14.58
N GLY A 140 -6.70 14.89 14.10
CA GLY A 140 -6.34 13.59 14.63
C GLY A 140 -4.98 13.15 14.13
N ASP A 141 -4.84 11.86 13.79
CA ASP A 141 -3.61 11.19 13.37
C ASP A 141 -2.53 11.15 14.48
N GLU A 142 -2.94 11.01 15.73
CA GLU A 142 -2.06 10.90 16.88
C GLU A 142 -1.03 9.78 16.68
N GLY A 143 0.25 10.09 16.97
CA GLY A 143 1.37 9.18 16.75
C GLY A 143 1.94 9.20 15.34
N SER A 144 1.31 9.91 14.38
CA SER A 144 1.85 10.09 13.05
C SER A 144 3.06 11.03 13.00
N GLY A 145 3.88 10.90 11.94
CA GLY A 145 4.97 11.81 11.68
C GLY A 145 4.52 13.26 11.57
N ALA A 146 3.39 13.54 10.94
CA ALA A 146 2.84 14.87 10.80
C ALA A 146 2.50 15.50 12.17
N VAL A 147 1.85 14.75 13.06
CA VAL A 147 1.51 15.23 14.41
C VAL A 147 2.76 15.41 15.27
N MET A 148 3.74 14.50 15.19
CA MET A 148 5.02 14.63 15.89
C MET A 148 5.79 15.89 15.45
N CYS A 149 5.87 16.14 14.14
CA CYS A 149 6.51 17.35 13.61
C CYS A 149 5.79 18.63 14.07
N LYS A 150 4.45 18.65 14.07
CA LYS A 150 3.67 19.80 14.59
C LYS A 150 3.98 20.08 16.05
N LYS A 151 4.04 19.05 16.90
CA LYS A 151 4.39 19.20 18.32
C LYS A 151 5.80 19.74 18.47
N LEU A 152 6.78 19.17 17.76
CA LEU A 152 8.15 19.66 17.79
C LEU A 152 8.24 21.15 17.42
N LEU A 153 7.55 21.57 16.37
CA LEU A 153 7.54 22.98 15.95
C LEU A 153 6.83 23.91 16.94
N ALA A 154 5.87 23.39 17.71
CA ALA A 154 5.17 24.17 18.73
C ALA A 154 5.99 24.36 20.02
N ASP A 155 6.97 23.47 20.27
CA ASP A 155 7.82 23.48 21.46
C ASP A 155 9.13 24.29 21.26
N VAL A 156 9.37 24.84 20.04
CA VAL A 156 10.54 25.67 19.69
C VAL A 156 10.14 27.15 19.62
#